data_1475b3635d0de25ad84091034ef53a61
#
_entry.id   1475b3635d0de25ad84091034ef53a61
#
_cell.length_a   1.000
_cell.length_b   1.000
_cell.length_c   1.000
_cell.angle_alpha   90.00
_cell.angle_beta   90.00
_cell.angle_gamma   90.00
#
_symmetry.space_group_name_H-M   'P 1'
#
loop_
_entity.id
_entity.type
_entity.pdbx_description
1 polymer ?
#
loop_
_entity_poly.entity_id
_entity_poly.type
_entity_poly.pdbx_seq_one_letter_code
_entity_poly.pdbx_strand_id
1 'polypeptide(L)'
;QVPSRLDSDKASQARVSCRRLVVWAARAASAPRAAADNAPMGVGYLWVKAFHIVFVAAWFAGLFYLPRLFVNLAMVPADSHAERERLLLMARKLLRFATLLALPALGLGLALWLGWGIGAGSGWLHLKLALVLLTLAYHAGCARLLRRFEQLENRRSDRWYRVFNESSVLLFAATVVLVVVKPF
;
A
#
# COMPACT_ATOMS: atom_id res chain seq x y z
N GLN A 1 -64.72 -20.47 -29.17
CA GLN A 1 -64.62 -20.33 -27.70
C GLN A 1 -63.76 -19.07 -27.41
N VAL A 2 -64.39 -18.04 -26.83
CA VAL A 2 -63.74 -16.80 -26.41
C VAL A 2 -63.11 -17.05 -25.04
N PRO A 3 -61.82 -16.81 -24.86
CA PRO A 3 -61.12 -17.00 -23.55
C PRO A 3 -61.81 -16.10 -22.50
N SER A 4 -62.08 -16.68 -21.34
CA SER A 4 -62.77 -15.99 -20.24
C SER A 4 -61.88 -14.84 -19.70
N ARG A 5 -62.49 -13.71 -19.28
CA ARG A 5 -61.80 -12.53 -18.71
C ARG A 5 -60.87 -12.89 -17.56
N LEU A 6 -61.13 -13.95 -16.83
CA LEU A 6 -60.33 -14.47 -15.73
C LEU A 6 -58.97 -15.03 -16.18
N ASP A 7 -58.85 -15.58 -17.40
CA ASP A 7 -57.58 -16.11 -17.91
C ASP A 7 -56.69 -14.99 -18.43
N SER A 8 -57.28 -13.92 -18.96
CA SER A 8 -56.54 -12.71 -19.38
C SER A 8 -55.92 -11.98 -18.19
N ASP A 9 -56.62 -11.91 -17.06
CA ASP A 9 -56.17 -11.23 -15.85
C ASP A 9 -55.04 -12.01 -15.16
N LYS A 10 -55.12 -13.32 -15.10
CA LYS A 10 -54.03 -14.19 -14.59
C LYS A 10 -52.77 -14.11 -15.42
N ALA A 11 -52.90 -14.08 -16.75
CA ALA A 11 -51.79 -13.93 -17.66
C ALA A 11 -51.10 -12.53 -17.54
N SER A 12 -51.93 -11.49 -17.29
CA SER A 12 -51.41 -10.13 -17.04
C SER A 12 -50.63 -10.04 -15.72
N GLN A 13 -51.18 -10.60 -14.63
CA GLN A 13 -50.52 -10.63 -13.33
C GLN A 13 -49.22 -11.46 -13.34
N ALA A 14 -49.20 -12.58 -14.06
CA ALA A 14 -48.01 -13.39 -14.22
C ALA A 14 -46.89 -12.64 -14.96
N ARG A 15 -47.24 -11.85 -16.00
CA ARG A 15 -46.25 -11.02 -16.74
C ARG A 15 -45.69 -9.88 -15.87
N VAL A 16 -46.53 -9.24 -15.05
CA VAL A 16 -46.10 -8.18 -14.12
C VAL A 16 -45.19 -8.75 -13.04
N SER A 17 -45.48 -9.93 -12.50
CA SER A 17 -44.65 -10.61 -11.49
C SER A 17 -43.30 -11.03 -12.07
N CYS A 18 -43.28 -11.58 -13.28
CA CYS A 18 -42.06 -11.99 -13.97
C CYS A 18 -41.17 -10.77 -14.28
N ARG A 19 -41.79 -9.67 -14.73
CA ARG A 19 -41.06 -8.43 -15.00
C ARG A 19 -40.45 -7.82 -13.73
N ARG A 20 -41.15 -7.87 -12.59
CA ARG A 20 -40.63 -7.43 -11.28
C ARG A 20 -39.47 -8.30 -10.81
N LEU A 21 -39.55 -9.62 -11.00
CA LEU A 21 -38.46 -10.55 -10.68
C LEU A 21 -37.21 -10.29 -11.52
N VAL A 22 -37.37 -10.06 -12.83
CA VAL A 22 -36.24 -9.75 -13.72
C VAL A 22 -35.58 -8.41 -13.36
N VAL A 23 -36.39 -7.38 -13.06
CA VAL A 23 -35.87 -6.07 -12.63
C VAL A 23 -35.18 -6.17 -11.27
N TRP A 24 -35.73 -6.97 -10.34
CA TRP A 24 -35.12 -7.21 -9.05
C TRP A 24 -33.78 -7.97 -9.17
N ALA A 25 -33.74 -9.01 -10.00
CA ALA A 25 -32.51 -9.77 -10.28
C ALA A 25 -31.46 -8.92 -10.99
N ALA A 26 -31.86 -8.08 -11.95
CA ALA A 26 -30.93 -7.14 -12.60
C ALA A 26 -30.40 -6.08 -11.63
N ARG A 27 -31.24 -5.59 -10.71
CA ARG A 27 -30.86 -4.63 -9.67
C ARG A 27 -29.98 -5.26 -8.60
N ALA A 28 -30.18 -6.53 -8.25
CA ALA A 28 -29.33 -7.30 -7.37
C ALA A 28 -27.94 -7.59 -8.01
N ALA A 29 -27.92 -7.85 -9.32
CA ALA A 29 -26.68 -8.05 -10.08
C ALA A 29 -25.90 -6.74 -10.34
N SER A 30 -26.57 -5.59 -10.32
CA SER A 30 -25.98 -4.26 -10.48
C SER A 30 -25.75 -3.53 -9.15
N ALA A 31 -25.98 -4.18 -8.02
CA ALA A 31 -25.60 -3.62 -6.72
C ALA A 31 -24.10 -3.30 -6.73
N PRO A 32 -23.73 -2.04 -6.47
CA PRO A 32 -22.32 -1.66 -6.57
C PRO A 32 -21.50 -2.53 -5.61
N ARG A 33 -20.38 -3.05 -6.09
CA ARG A 33 -19.39 -3.80 -5.29
C ARG A 33 -18.94 -3.06 -4.01
N ALA A 34 -19.21 -1.78 -3.92
CA ALA A 34 -19.03 -0.96 -2.71
C ALA A 34 -19.81 -1.48 -1.47
N ALA A 35 -20.88 -2.25 -1.65
CA ALA A 35 -21.59 -2.85 -0.53
C ALA A 35 -20.89 -4.10 0.05
N ALA A 36 -20.06 -4.76 -0.72
CA ALA A 36 -19.25 -5.89 -0.23
C ALA A 36 -18.07 -5.42 0.64
N ASP A 37 -17.57 -4.20 0.41
CA ASP A 37 -16.53 -3.58 1.24
C ASP A 37 -17.06 -3.12 2.62
N ASN A 38 -18.36 -3.06 2.82
CA ASN A 38 -19.05 -2.63 4.05
C ASN A 38 -19.75 -3.77 4.81
N ALA A 39 -19.49 -5.05 4.48
CA ALA A 39 -19.84 -6.14 5.38
C ALA A 39 -19.22 -5.82 6.75
N PRO A 40 -19.91 -6.09 7.90
CA PRO A 40 -19.39 -5.78 9.22
C PRO A 40 -18.13 -6.61 9.45
N MET A 41 -17.01 -6.08 8.96
CA MET A 41 -15.71 -6.63 9.23
C MET A 41 -15.48 -6.40 10.71
N GLY A 42 -15.37 -7.50 11.47
CA GLY A 42 -15.30 -7.47 12.93
C GLY A 42 -14.22 -6.51 13.44
N VAL A 43 -14.35 -6.07 14.68
CA VAL A 43 -13.42 -5.12 15.35
C VAL A 43 -11.96 -5.51 15.12
N GLY A 44 -11.65 -6.80 15.01
CA GLY A 44 -10.33 -7.32 14.72
C GLY A 44 -9.72 -6.81 13.40
N TYR A 45 -10.51 -6.73 12.33
CA TYR A 45 -10.07 -6.17 11.05
C TYR A 45 -9.62 -4.71 11.18
N LEU A 46 -10.39 -3.90 11.90
CA LEU A 46 -10.10 -2.47 12.07
C LEU A 46 -8.77 -2.26 12.81
N TRP A 47 -8.50 -3.07 13.84
CA TRP A 47 -7.24 -3.04 14.57
C TRP A 47 -6.05 -3.45 13.68
N VAL A 48 -6.16 -4.55 12.94
CA VAL A 48 -5.10 -5.01 12.03
C VAL A 48 -4.83 -3.96 10.94
N LYS A 49 -5.88 -3.36 10.37
CA LYS A 49 -5.77 -2.29 9.39
C LYS A 49 -5.09 -1.04 9.96
N ALA A 50 -5.48 -0.62 11.17
CA ALA A 50 -4.90 0.53 11.84
C ALA A 50 -3.41 0.34 12.11
N PHE A 51 -3.03 -0.80 12.71
CA PHE A 51 -1.63 -1.12 12.95
C PHE A 51 -0.83 -1.27 11.66
N HIS A 52 -1.38 -1.87 10.62
CA HIS A 52 -0.73 -1.91 9.31
C HIS A 52 -0.39 -0.50 8.80
N ILE A 53 -1.33 0.44 8.87
CA ILE A 53 -1.11 1.83 8.45
C ILE A 53 -0.02 2.48 9.31
N VAL A 54 -0.05 2.31 10.63
CA VAL A 54 0.96 2.86 11.55
C VAL A 54 2.35 2.34 11.22
N PHE A 55 2.51 1.02 11.04
CA PHE A 55 3.82 0.44 10.72
C PHE A 55 4.32 0.82 9.33
N VAL A 56 3.44 0.94 8.33
CA VAL A 56 3.81 1.45 7.00
C VAL A 56 4.30 2.89 7.09
N ALA A 57 3.57 3.77 7.78
CA ALA A 57 3.96 5.17 7.95
C ALA A 57 5.30 5.30 8.70
N ALA A 58 5.48 4.54 9.77
CA ALA A 58 6.71 4.53 10.55
C ALA A 58 7.92 3.98 9.74
N TRP A 59 7.71 2.94 8.92
CA TRP A 59 8.72 2.42 7.99
C TRP A 59 9.16 3.48 6.97
N PHE A 60 8.19 4.16 6.33
CA PHE A 60 8.49 5.25 5.38
C PHE A 60 9.17 6.45 6.05
N ALA A 61 8.82 6.78 7.31
CA ALA A 61 9.53 7.83 8.06
C ALA A 61 11.04 7.52 8.18
N GLY A 62 11.39 6.26 8.44
CA GLY A 62 12.77 5.81 8.42
C GLY A 62 13.42 5.95 7.04
N LEU A 63 12.71 5.58 5.97
CA LEU A 63 13.19 5.69 4.59
C LEU A 63 13.31 7.14 4.11
N PHE A 64 12.54 8.08 4.63
CA PHE A 64 12.67 9.51 4.33
C PHE A 64 13.90 10.14 4.98
N TYR A 65 14.24 9.71 6.18
CA TYR A 65 15.37 10.30 6.89
C TYR A 65 16.72 9.70 6.50
N LEU A 66 16.76 8.42 6.11
CA LEU A 66 17.99 7.72 5.80
C LEU A 66 18.81 8.36 4.64
N PRO A 67 18.22 8.73 3.48
CA PRO A 67 18.97 9.40 2.43
C PRO A 67 19.48 10.79 2.81
N ARG A 68 18.79 11.49 3.73
CA ARG A 68 19.28 12.78 4.28
C ARG A 68 20.57 12.60 5.06
N LEU A 69 20.72 11.49 5.80
CA LEU A 69 21.99 11.14 6.42
C LEU A 69 23.09 10.86 5.37
N PHE A 70 22.72 10.26 4.23
CA PHE A 70 23.68 10.03 3.13
C PHE A 70 24.11 11.33 2.45
N VAL A 71 23.23 12.34 2.34
CA VAL A 71 23.63 13.69 1.88
C VAL A 71 24.69 14.26 2.81
N ASN A 72 24.47 14.23 4.13
CA ASN A 72 25.43 14.72 5.10
C ASN A 72 26.75 13.92 5.05
N LEU A 73 26.68 12.59 4.97
CA LEU A 73 27.86 11.72 4.83
C LEU A 73 28.68 12.02 3.57
N ALA A 74 28.01 12.40 2.47
CA ALA A 74 28.69 12.76 1.22
C ALA A 74 29.41 14.14 1.30
N MET A 75 28.99 14.97 2.25
CA MET A 75 29.57 16.32 2.46
C MET A 75 30.68 16.34 3.54
N VAL A 76 30.83 15.26 4.32
CA VAL A 76 31.85 15.21 5.38
C VAL A 76 33.26 15.27 4.78
N PRO A 77 34.11 16.20 5.24
CA PRO A 77 35.52 16.27 4.84
C PRO A 77 36.29 14.97 5.12
N ALA A 78 37.30 14.68 4.32
CA ALA A 78 38.06 13.43 4.41
C ALA A 78 38.79 13.23 5.75
N ASP A 79 39.16 14.32 6.41
CA ASP A 79 39.85 14.40 7.69
C ASP A 79 38.92 14.36 8.92
N SER A 80 37.61 14.53 8.73
CA SER A 80 36.60 14.54 9.82
C SER A 80 36.12 13.13 10.18
N HIS A 81 36.99 12.30 10.77
CA HIS A 81 36.71 10.91 11.11
C HIS A 81 35.58 10.78 12.14
N ALA A 82 35.58 11.61 13.19
CA ALA A 82 34.57 11.55 14.27
C ALA A 82 33.18 11.86 13.79
N GLU A 83 33.01 12.85 12.92
CA GLU A 83 31.71 13.20 12.32
C GLU A 83 31.20 12.07 11.42
N ARG A 84 32.05 11.51 10.58
CA ARG A 84 31.72 10.37 9.72
C ARG A 84 31.24 9.18 10.53
N GLU A 85 31.97 8.79 11.57
CA GLU A 85 31.61 7.66 12.43
C GLU A 85 30.24 7.87 13.11
N ARG A 86 29.99 9.08 13.60
CA ARG A 86 28.70 9.44 14.22
C ARG A 86 27.56 9.30 13.22
N LEU A 87 27.68 9.83 12.01
CA LEU A 87 26.66 9.73 10.97
C LEU A 87 26.42 8.29 10.51
N LEU A 88 27.51 7.50 10.37
CA LEU A 88 27.39 6.07 10.05
C LEU A 88 26.68 5.28 11.14
N LEU A 89 26.95 5.59 12.42
CA LEU A 89 26.26 4.97 13.54
C LEU A 89 24.77 5.29 13.52
N MET A 90 24.42 6.55 13.27
CA MET A 90 23.00 6.99 13.15
C MET A 90 22.32 6.28 11.97
N ALA A 91 22.95 6.23 10.80
CA ALA A 91 22.41 5.59 9.61
C ALA A 91 22.19 4.08 9.82
N ARG A 92 23.15 3.38 10.46
CA ARG A 92 23.01 1.96 10.82
C ARG A 92 21.84 1.69 11.76
N LYS A 93 21.72 2.48 12.83
CA LYS A 93 20.62 2.36 13.80
C LYS A 93 19.26 2.62 13.12
N LEU A 94 19.20 3.65 12.29
CA LEU A 94 17.97 4.00 11.57
C LEU A 94 17.57 2.93 10.55
N LEU A 95 18.52 2.37 9.79
CA LEU A 95 18.25 1.29 8.85
C LEU A 95 17.72 0.04 9.56
N ARG A 96 18.36 -0.34 10.69
CA ARG A 96 17.89 -1.48 11.51
C ARG A 96 16.47 -1.24 12.03
N PHE A 97 16.20 -0.05 12.54
CA PHE A 97 14.87 0.32 13.02
C PHE A 97 13.83 0.30 11.89
N ALA A 98 14.14 0.87 10.72
CA ALA A 98 13.26 0.81 9.55
C ALA A 98 13.00 -0.63 9.09
N THR A 99 14.01 -1.51 9.13
CA THR A 99 13.86 -2.94 8.82
C THR A 99 12.94 -3.63 9.82
N LEU A 100 13.09 -3.33 11.12
CA LEU A 100 12.22 -3.89 12.17
C LEU A 100 10.76 -3.48 11.97
N LEU A 101 10.50 -2.24 11.54
CA LEU A 101 9.14 -1.75 11.27
C LEU A 101 8.56 -2.31 9.95
N ALA A 102 9.40 -2.62 8.97
CA ALA A 102 8.97 -3.23 7.72
C ALA A 102 8.36 -4.62 7.91
N LEU A 103 8.88 -5.42 8.86
CA LEU A 103 8.38 -6.78 9.13
C LEU A 103 6.90 -6.81 9.52
N PRO A 104 6.45 -6.08 10.58
CA PRO A 104 5.04 -6.04 10.92
C PRO A 104 4.20 -5.33 9.86
N ALA A 105 4.73 -4.31 9.17
CA ALA A 105 4.03 -3.67 8.06
C ALA A 105 3.67 -4.68 6.97
N LEU A 106 4.62 -5.51 6.54
CA LEU A 106 4.40 -6.55 5.53
C LEU A 106 3.52 -7.70 6.06
N GLY A 107 3.77 -8.17 7.29
CA GLY A 107 3.00 -9.25 7.90
C GLY A 107 1.52 -8.92 8.06
N LEU A 108 1.21 -7.72 8.58
CA LEU A 108 -0.17 -7.24 8.71
C LEU A 108 -0.82 -6.97 7.34
N GLY A 109 -0.04 -6.51 6.35
CA GLY A 109 -0.51 -6.36 4.97
C GLY A 109 -0.90 -7.70 4.34
N LEU A 110 -0.10 -8.75 4.55
CA LEU A 110 -0.41 -10.11 4.12
C LEU A 110 -1.63 -10.67 4.85
N ALA A 111 -1.75 -10.42 6.16
CA ALA A 111 -2.91 -10.83 6.95
C ALA A 111 -4.20 -10.21 6.41
N LEU A 112 -4.19 -8.92 6.06
CA LEU A 112 -5.34 -8.23 5.45
C LEU A 112 -5.71 -8.82 4.09
N TRP A 113 -4.72 -9.20 3.29
CA TRP A 113 -4.97 -9.80 1.97
C TRP A 113 -5.46 -11.24 2.09
N LEU A 114 -4.70 -12.12 2.79
CA LEU A 114 -4.98 -13.56 2.84
C LEU A 114 -6.11 -13.91 3.83
N GLY A 115 -6.19 -13.20 4.96
CA GLY A 115 -7.16 -13.48 6.02
C GLY A 115 -8.53 -12.85 5.76
N TRP A 116 -8.56 -11.62 5.22
CA TRP A 116 -9.83 -10.91 4.95
C TRP A 116 -10.14 -10.74 3.46
N GLY A 117 -9.28 -11.24 2.56
CA GLY A 117 -9.52 -11.17 1.11
C GLY A 117 -9.50 -9.76 0.54
N ILE A 118 -8.92 -8.78 1.25
CA ILE A 118 -8.94 -7.37 0.83
C ILE A 118 -8.22 -7.18 -0.49
N GLY A 119 -8.99 -6.73 -1.49
CA GLY A 119 -8.48 -6.49 -2.85
C GLY A 119 -8.33 -7.75 -3.70
N ALA A 120 -8.78 -8.93 -3.23
CA ALA A 120 -8.74 -10.15 -4.02
C ALA A 120 -9.52 -9.96 -5.34
N GLY A 121 -8.87 -10.20 -6.48
CA GLY A 121 -9.44 -10.02 -7.81
C GLY A 121 -9.50 -8.56 -8.31
N SER A 122 -8.96 -7.59 -7.58
CA SER A 122 -8.93 -6.19 -7.97
C SER A 122 -7.58 -5.81 -8.58
N GLY A 123 -7.59 -5.02 -9.68
CA GLY A 123 -6.37 -4.55 -10.33
C GLY A 123 -5.49 -3.67 -9.43
N TRP A 124 -6.11 -2.85 -8.57
CA TRP A 124 -5.38 -1.96 -7.65
C TRP A 124 -4.48 -2.73 -6.67
N LEU A 125 -4.81 -3.99 -6.29
CA LEU A 125 -3.97 -4.80 -5.43
C LEU A 125 -2.66 -5.18 -6.12
N HIS A 126 -2.69 -5.54 -7.40
CA HIS A 126 -1.48 -5.88 -8.17
C HIS A 126 -0.54 -4.66 -8.26
N LEU A 127 -1.10 -3.48 -8.52
CA LEU A 127 -0.31 -2.25 -8.52
C LEU A 127 0.24 -1.92 -7.14
N LYS A 128 -0.52 -2.14 -6.06
CA LYS A 128 -0.04 -2.01 -4.68
C LYS A 128 1.14 -2.94 -4.40
N LEU A 129 1.05 -4.21 -4.81
CA LEU A 129 2.15 -5.17 -4.64
C LEU A 129 3.40 -4.74 -5.40
N ALA A 130 3.25 -4.21 -6.63
CA ALA A 130 4.37 -3.65 -7.39
C ALA A 130 5.03 -2.46 -6.66
N LEU A 131 4.23 -1.54 -6.07
CA LEU A 131 4.76 -0.44 -5.26
C LEU A 131 5.46 -0.93 -3.98
N VAL A 132 4.95 -1.98 -3.34
CA VAL A 132 5.60 -2.61 -2.18
C VAL A 132 6.95 -3.20 -2.59
N LEU A 133 7.03 -3.93 -3.70
CA LEU A 133 8.29 -4.47 -4.22
C LEU A 133 9.29 -3.35 -4.55
N LEU A 134 8.82 -2.26 -5.15
CA LEU A 134 9.67 -1.09 -5.42
C LEU A 134 10.18 -0.43 -4.14
N THR A 135 9.33 -0.36 -3.10
CA THR A 135 9.73 0.13 -1.77
C THR A 135 10.78 -0.78 -1.12
N LEU A 136 10.63 -2.10 -1.24
CA LEU A 136 11.63 -3.06 -0.77
C LEU A 136 12.95 -2.94 -1.53
N ALA A 137 12.89 -2.75 -2.86
CA ALA A 137 14.08 -2.50 -3.68
C ALA A 137 14.78 -1.20 -3.27
N TYR A 138 14.01 -0.15 -2.98
CA TYR A 138 14.53 1.11 -2.44
C TYR A 138 15.19 0.91 -1.08
N HIS A 139 14.56 0.19 -0.15
CA HIS A 139 15.13 -0.15 1.17
C HIS A 139 16.44 -0.92 1.04
N ALA A 140 16.48 -1.94 0.19
CA ALA A 140 17.70 -2.68 -0.12
C ALA A 140 18.78 -1.79 -0.78
N GLY A 141 18.36 -0.84 -1.61
CA GLY A 141 19.21 0.20 -2.17
C GLY A 141 19.88 1.04 -1.09
N CYS A 142 19.11 1.50 -0.11
CA CYS A 142 19.64 2.24 1.05
C CYS A 142 20.66 1.40 1.84
N ALA A 143 20.37 0.12 2.07
CA ALA A 143 21.32 -0.78 2.75
C ALA A 143 22.64 -0.94 1.98
N ARG A 144 22.57 -1.06 0.64
CA ARG A 144 23.78 -1.14 -0.22
C ARG A 144 24.58 0.17 -0.20
N LEU A 145 23.89 1.31 -0.22
CA LEU A 145 24.53 2.63 -0.16
C LEU A 145 25.23 2.83 1.18
N LEU A 146 24.60 2.45 2.30
CA LEU A 146 25.23 2.51 3.61
C LEU A 146 26.54 1.69 3.66
N ARG A 147 26.52 0.46 3.15
CA ARG A 147 27.74 -0.38 3.06
C ARG A 147 28.85 0.28 2.26
N ARG A 148 28.52 0.96 1.15
CA ARG A 148 29.52 1.71 0.37
C ARG A 148 30.15 2.86 1.13
N PHE A 149 29.36 3.55 1.97
CA PHE A 149 29.90 4.58 2.86
C PHE A 149 30.82 3.98 3.94
N GLU A 150 30.46 2.82 4.50
CA GLU A 150 31.28 2.09 5.48
C GLU A 150 32.63 1.64 4.89
N GLN A 151 32.63 1.26 3.61
CA GLN A 151 33.82 0.80 2.88
C GLN A 151 34.63 1.95 2.26
N LEU A 152 34.22 3.21 2.45
CA LEU A 152 34.81 4.39 1.81
C LEU A 152 34.75 4.37 0.27
N GLU A 153 33.83 3.60 -0.30
CA GLU A 153 33.65 3.43 -1.74
C GLU A 153 32.58 4.36 -2.34
N ASN A 154 32.15 5.38 -1.60
CA ASN A 154 31.15 6.29 -2.12
C ASN A 154 31.76 7.16 -3.24
N ARG A 155 31.15 7.05 -4.43
CA ARG A 155 31.52 7.86 -5.62
C ARG A 155 30.40 8.82 -6.04
N ARG A 156 29.30 8.89 -5.27
CA ARG A 156 28.13 9.70 -5.63
C ARG A 156 28.15 11.03 -4.91
N SER A 157 27.66 12.08 -5.62
CA SER A 157 27.56 13.43 -5.06
C SER A 157 26.37 13.56 -4.09
N ASP A 158 26.42 14.58 -3.25
CA ASP A 158 25.31 14.99 -2.38
C ASP A 158 24.03 15.28 -3.16
N ARG A 159 24.15 15.93 -4.34
CA ARG A 159 23.00 16.21 -5.23
C ARG A 159 22.27 14.92 -5.66
N TRP A 160 23.00 13.84 -5.95
CA TRP A 160 22.40 12.57 -6.30
C TRP A 160 21.56 12.01 -5.14
N TYR A 161 22.06 12.12 -3.89
CA TYR A 161 21.31 11.66 -2.70
C TYR A 161 20.09 12.51 -2.42
N ARG A 162 20.09 13.80 -2.74
CA ARG A 162 18.89 14.66 -2.66
C ARG A 162 17.79 14.17 -3.60
N VAL A 163 18.12 13.94 -4.88
CA VAL A 163 17.16 13.40 -5.86
C VAL A 163 16.69 12.00 -5.45
N PHE A 164 17.59 11.15 -4.96
CA PHE A 164 17.25 9.83 -4.45
C PHE A 164 16.26 9.90 -3.26
N ASN A 165 16.38 10.90 -2.40
CA ASN A 165 15.43 11.12 -1.29
C ASN A 165 14.01 11.40 -1.79
N GLU A 166 13.85 12.19 -2.86
CA GLU A 166 12.53 12.53 -3.39
C GLU A 166 11.77 11.29 -3.89
N SER A 167 12.48 10.28 -4.38
CA SER A 167 11.83 9.05 -4.85
C SER A 167 11.09 8.30 -3.73
N SER A 168 11.54 8.38 -2.48
CA SER A 168 10.83 7.77 -1.34
C SER A 168 9.51 8.47 -1.04
N VAL A 169 9.47 9.80 -1.17
CA VAL A 169 8.25 10.60 -0.97
C VAL A 169 7.22 10.27 -2.07
N LEU A 170 7.68 10.19 -3.32
CA LEU A 170 6.82 9.82 -4.45
C LEU A 170 6.25 8.41 -4.29
N LEU A 171 7.05 7.44 -3.85
CA LEU A 171 6.60 6.07 -3.57
C LEU A 171 5.51 6.04 -2.49
N PHE A 172 5.70 6.78 -1.41
CA PHE A 172 4.70 6.89 -0.35
C PHE A 172 3.42 7.51 -0.85
N ALA A 173 3.51 8.67 -1.53
CA ALA A 173 2.36 9.38 -2.08
C ALA A 173 1.58 8.49 -3.06
N ALA A 174 2.27 7.82 -4.00
CA ALA A 174 1.65 6.89 -4.93
C ALA A 174 0.92 5.74 -4.22
N THR A 175 1.54 5.17 -3.17
CA THR A 175 0.92 4.10 -2.37
C THR A 175 -0.33 4.57 -1.65
N VAL A 176 -0.30 5.76 -1.02
CA VAL A 176 -1.44 6.33 -0.31
C VAL A 176 -2.58 6.64 -1.28
N VAL A 177 -2.29 7.34 -2.38
CA VAL A 177 -3.29 7.68 -3.40
C VAL A 177 -3.97 6.42 -3.95
N LEU A 178 -3.18 5.40 -4.31
CA LEU A 178 -3.70 4.14 -4.83
C LEU A 178 -4.66 3.45 -3.85
N VAL A 179 -4.29 3.39 -2.56
CA VAL A 179 -5.09 2.70 -1.54
C VAL A 179 -6.36 3.48 -1.17
N VAL A 180 -6.32 4.82 -1.24
CA VAL A 180 -7.47 5.68 -0.92
C VAL A 180 -8.43 5.75 -2.10
N VAL A 181 -7.93 5.98 -3.32
CA VAL A 181 -8.76 6.21 -4.51
C VAL A 181 -9.29 4.89 -5.08
N LYS A 182 -8.50 3.78 -5.05
CA LYS A 182 -8.87 2.48 -5.62
C LYS A 182 -9.45 2.61 -7.03
N PRO A 183 -8.68 3.08 -8.02
CA PRO A 183 -9.22 3.54 -9.31
C PRO A 183 -9.78 2.41 -10.20
N PHE A 184 -9.52 1.11 -9.90
CA PHE A 184 -9.98 -0.04 -10.68
C PHE A 184 -9.97 -1.34 -9.88
#